data_9891980446b73500c531acdb632ec92b
#
_entry.id   9891980446b73500c531acdb632ec92b
#
_cell.length_a   1.000
_cell.length_b   1.000
_cell.length_c   1.000
_cell.angle_alpha   90.00
_cell.angle_beta   90.00
_cell.angle_gamma   90.00
#
_symmetry.space_group_name_H-M   'P 1'
#
loop_
_entity.id
_entity.type
_entity.pdbx_description
1 polymer ?
#
loop_
_entity_poly.entity_id
_entity_poly.type
_entity_poly.pdbx_seq_one_letter_code
_entity_poly.pdbx_strand_id
1 'polypeptide(L)'
;MRARYQLMALQIPAQGPTLGRVSGTIDITLGHSPDPDDAFMWWPLFGVDGGAPAIGEPGLRFVQVCDDIETLNRRSAGPADALLDVTAMSCANLPMVGDRYALTACGSSVGDGYGPKLVARTPMNFDQLRDPSCVIAVPGRRTTSFLALSLMLGPGSFRFDEVPFDQLMERVADGTYRAGVVIHEGQLLFGQHGLHLVQDLGAWWNTHTGLPLPLGVNAVRRDLDARHGAGTQRRVNRLLMASIEHAMAHREQGVAYALRFARGMEASLAGTFVDLYVNRWTLDCGPRGREAVDRLLSEAAAAGLSPPAPREVFVSA
;
A
#
# COMPACT_ATOMS: atom_id res chain seq x y z
N MET A 1 -25.45 28.31 -5.77
CA MET A 1 -26.09 27.14 -5.12
C MET A 1 -24.98 26.27 -4.60
N ARG A 2 -24.72 26.27 -3.28
CA ARG A 2 -23.67 25.48 -2.63
C ARG A 2 -24.29 24.09 -2.33
N ALA A 3 -23.93 23.09 -3.12
CA ALA A 3 -24.24 21.70 -2.79
C ALA A 3 -23.34 21.27 -1.63
N ARG A 4 -23.93 21.05 -0.47
CA ARG A 4 -23.27 20.42 0.68
C ARG A 4 -23.15 18.94 0.36
N TYR A 5 -21.96 18.49 0.01
CA TYR A 5 -21.62 17.07 0.09
C TYR A 5 -21.39 16.72 1.56
N GLN A 6 -22.42 16.19 2.18
CA GLN A 6 -22.34 15.54 3.47
C GLN A 6 -21.57 14.22 3.26
N LEU A 7 -20.40 14.10 3.91
CA LEU A 7 -19.67 12.84 4.04
C LEU A 7 -20.63 11.81 4.66
N MET A 8 -21.23 10.99 3.85
CA MET A 8 -21.65 9.67 4.29
C MET A 8 -20.39 8.83 4.39
N ALA A 9 -19.85 8.70 5.61
CA ALA A 9 -19.02 7.57 5.94
C ALA A 9 -19.82 6.32 5.55
N LEU A 10 -19.47 5.69 4.45
CA LEU A 10 -19.94 4.35 4.12
C LEU A 10 -19.47 3.45 5.26
N GLN A 11 -20.32 3.28 6.26
CA GLN A 11 -20.26 2.12 7.13
C GLN A 11 -20.47 0.92 6.19
N ILE A 12 -19.36 0.37 5.68
CA ILE A 12 -19.35 -0.98 5.15
C ILE A 12 -19.86 -1.83 6.31
N PRO A 13 -20.99 -2.54 6.20
CA PRO A 13 -21.45 -3.33 7.30
C PRO A 13 -20.36 -4.31 7.69
N ALA A 14 -19.75 -4.10 8.83
CA ALA A 14 -18.99 -5.12 9.51
C ALA A 14 -19.97 -6.26 9.73
N GLN A 15 -19.69 -7.43 9.16
CA GLN A 15 -20.44 -8.67 9.25
C GLN A 15 -21.37 -8.93 8.04
N GLY A 16 -20.81 -9.65 7.06
CA GLY A 16 -21.59 -10.67 6.37
C GLY A 16 -22.15 -11.68 7.39
N PRO A 17 -23.17 -12.47 7.03
CA PRO A 17 -23.83 -13.38 7.96
C PRO A 17 -22.78 -14.19 8.71
N THR A 18 -22.83 -14.19 10.03
CA THR A 18 -22.04 -15.03 10.93
C THR A 18 -22.29 -16.49 10.54
N LEU A 19 -21.50 -17.00 9.61
CA LEU A 19 -21.36 -18.43 9.43
C LEU A 19 -20.84 -18.95 10.77
N GLY A 20 -21.65 -19.79 11.43
CA GLY A 20 -21.37 -20.30 12.77
C GLY A 20 -19.91 -20.79 12.86
N ARG A 21 -19.21 -20.42 13.93
CA ARG A 21 -17.86 -20.90 14.22
C ARG A 21 -17.86 -22.43 14.13
N VAL A 22 -17.25 -22.97 13.10
CA VAL A 22 -16.89 -24.39 13.09
C VAL A 22 -15.79 -24.54 14.13
N SER A 23 -16.04 -25.35 15.15
CA SER A 23 -15.07 -25.62 16.21
C SER A 23 -13.74 -26.05 15.58
N GLY A 24 -12.66 -25.28 15.83
CA GLY A 24 -11.33 -25.56 15.31
C GLY A 24 -10.85 -24.71 14.11
N THR A 25 -11.65 -23.73 13.62
CA THR A 25 -11.18 -22.83 12.55
C THR A 25 -10.39 -21.66 13.11
N ILE A 26 -9.20 -21.45 12.57
CA ILE A 26 -8.32 -20.31 12.85
C ILE A 26 -8.73 -19.14 11.97
N ASP A 27 -9.06 -18.00 12.58
CA ASP A 27 -9.30 -16.75 11.87
C ASP A 27 -7.97 -16.00 11.72
N ILE A 28 -7.62 -15.66 10.48
CA ILE A 28 -6.46 -14.85 10.11
C ILE A 28 -6.96 -13.50 9.59
N THR A 29 -6.67 -12.44 10.32
CA THR A 29 -7.00 -11.08 9.90
C THR A 29 -6.04 -10.64 8.79
N LEU A 30 -6.59 -10.16 7.67
CA LEU A 30 -5.84 -9.62 6.54
C LEU A 30 -6.26 -8.19 6.27
N GLY A 31 -5.34 -7.25 6.52
CA GLY A 31 -5.51 -5.83 6.23
C GLY A 31 -4.99 -5.47 4.85
N HIS A 32 -5.82 -4.78 4.07
CA HIS A 32 -5.44 -4.25 2.76
C HIS A 32 -6.03 -2.86 2.55
N SER A 33 -5.44 -2.10 1.63
CA SER A 33 -5.97 -0.79 1.25
C SER A 33 -7.22 -0.92 0.37
N PRO A 34 -8.04 0.13 0.24
CA PRO A 34 -9.17 0.13 -0.69
C PRO A 34 -8.73 0.30 -2.15
N ASP A 35 -7.44 0.19 -2.44
CA ASP A 35 -6.91 0.35 -3.78
C ASP A 35 -7.23 -0.86 -4.67
N PRO A 36 -7.42 -0.64 -5.96
CA PRO A 36 -7.77 -1.72 -6.87
C PRO A 36 -6.77 -2.87 -6.91
N ASP A 37 -5.46 -2.59 -6.80
CA ASP A 37 -4.42 -3.63 -6.81
C ASP A 37 -4.48 -4.52 -5.56
N ASP A 38 -4.65 -3.93 -4.37
CA ASP A 38 -4.79 -4.68 -3.13
C ASP A 38 -6.08 -5.52 -3.12
N ALA A 39 -7.23 -4.92 -3.43
CA ALA A 39 -8.49 -5.62 -3.49
C ALA A 39 -8.46 -6.75 -4.54
N PHE A 40 -7.79 -6.52 -5.68
CA PHE A 40 -7.59 -7.51 -6.73
C PHE A 40 -6.77 -8.71 -6.25
N MET A 41 -5.73 -8.52 -5.46
CA MET A 41 -4.88 -9.62 -4.99
C MET A 41 -5.61 -10.58 -4.04
N TRP A 42 -6.51 -10.06 -3.21
CA TRP A 42 -7.03 -10.79 -2.06
C TRP A 42 -8.47 -11.27 -2.18
N TRP A 43 -9.24 -10.87 -3.22
CA TRP A 43 -10.62 -11.32 -3.39
C TRP A 43 -10.80 -12.85 -3.35
N PRO A 44 -9.85 -13.67 -3.85
CA PRO A 44 -10.04 -15.12 -3.83
C PRO A 44 -10.08 -15.72 -2.41
N LEU A 45 -9.55 -15.01 -1.41
CA LEU A 45 -9.53 -15.45 0.00
C LEU A 45 -10.82 -15.15 0.75
N PHE A 46 -11.64 -14.21 0.25
CA PHE A 46 -12.81 -13.71 1.01
C PHE A 46 -14.14 -14.25 0.51
N GLY A 47 -14.19 -14.75 -0.70
CA GLY A 47 -15.45 -15.06 -1.40
C GLY A 47 -16.15 -13.81 -1.91
N VAL A 48 -17.04 -13.98 -2.85
CA VAL A 48 -17.83 -12.91 -3.48
C VAL A 48 -19.30 -13.13 -3.16
N ASP A 49 -20.00 -12.07 -2.75
CA ASP A 49 -21.45 -12.05 -2.49
C ASP A 49 -21.94 -13.17 -1.54
N GLY A 50 -21.14 -13.48 -0.51
CA GLY A 50 -21.45 -14.52 0.48
C GLY A 50 -21.14 -15.94 0.01
N GLY A 51 -20.53 -16.09 -1.16
CA GLY A 51 -20.02 -17.38 -1.65
C GLY A 51 -18.76 -17.83 -0.90
N ALA A 52 -18.38 -19.09 -1.11
CA ALA A 52 -17.14 -19.62 -0.55
C ALA A 52 -15.93 -18.94 -1.20
N PRO A 53 -14.81 -18.78 -0.45
CA PRO A 53 -13.55 -18.36 -1.02
C PRO A 53 -13.11 -19.28 -2.16
N ALA A 54 -12.55 -18.70 -3.24
CA ALA A 54 -11.99 -19.48 -4.34
C ALA A 54 -10.68 -20.17 -3.94
N ILE A 55 -9.94 -19.52 -3.02
CA ILE A 55 -8.70 -20.03 -2.43
C ILE A 55 -8.89 -20.13 -0.92
N GLY A 56 -8.64 -21.31 -0.35
CA GLY A 56 -8.75 -21.57 1.07
C GLY A 56 -8.33 -22.99 1.42
N GLU A 57 -8.27 -23.30 2.69
CA GLU A 57 -8.04 -24.66 3.18
C GLU A 57 -8.82 -24.92 4.47
N PRO A 58 -9.15 -26.18 4.77
CA PRO A 58 -9.87 -26.53 6.00
C PRO A 58 -9.14 -26.06 7.25
N GLY A 59 -9.92 -25.50 8.20
CA GLY A 59 -9.41 -25.06 9.49
C GLY A 59 -8.71 -23.68 9.46
N LEU A 60 -8.74 -22.94 8.34
CA LEU A 60 -8.23 -21.57 8.24
C LEU A 60 -9.21 -20.69 7.46
N ARG A 61 -9.51 -19.50 7.99
CA ARG A 61 -10.36 -18.51 7.35
C ARG A 61 -9.71 -17.14 7.39
N PHE A 62 -9.69 -16.43 6.26
CA PHE A 62 -9.27 -15.04 6.22
C PHE A 62 -10.43 -14.10 6.59
N VAL A 63 -10.13 -13.11 7.43
CA VAL A 63 -11.04 -12.06 7.85
C VAL A 63 -10.54 -10.74 7.29
N GLN A 64 -11.32 -10.16 6.38
CA GLN A 64 -10.98 -8.93 5.70
C GLN A 64 -11.02 -7.72 6.62
N VAL A 65 -10.00 -6.88 6.54
CA VAL A 65 -9.95 -5.54 7.15
C VAL A 65 -9.49 -4.56 6.07
N CYS A 66 -10.34 -3.60 5.73
CA CYS A 66 -10.04 -2.60 4.71
C CYS A 66 -9.88 -1.23 5.36
N ASP A 67 -8.67 -0.67 5.28
CA ASP A 67 -8.29 0.65 5.80
C ASP A 67 -7.28 1.30 4.85
N ASP A 68 -7.17 2.64 4.86
CA ASP A 68 -6.12 3.30 4.09
C ASP A 68 -4.71 2.91 4.55
N ILE A 69 -3.73 3.03 3.65
CA ILE A 69 -2.37 2.53 3.89
C ILE A 69 -1.66 3.21 5.07
N GLU A 70 -1.89 4.50 5.31
CA GLU A 70 -1.28 5.18 6.46
C GLU A 70 -1.92 4.72 7.78
N THR A 71 -3.22 4.44 7.78
CA THR A 71 -3.93 3.83 8.92
C THR A 71 -3.39 2.44 9.21
N LEU A 72 -3.19 1.59 8.18
CA LEU A 72 -2.56 0.27 8.34
C LEU A 72 -1.11 0.39 8.85
N ASN A 73 -0.33 1.33 8.34
CA ASN A 73 1.02 1.63 8.82
C ASN A 73 1.01 1.98 10.33
N ARG A 74 0.12 2.86 10.76
CA ARG A 74 -0.01 3.24 12.18
C ARG A 74 -0.50 2.08 13.03
N ARG A 75 -1.46 1.31 12.54
CA ARG A 75 -2.00 0.14 13.22
C ARG A 75 -0.95 -0.92 13.46
N SER A 76 -0.06 -1.19 12.51
CA SER A 76 1.03 -2.16 12.65
C SER A 76 2.03 -1.80 13.76
N ALA A 77 2.14 -0.53 14.12
CA ALA A 77 2.93 -0.03 15.25
C ALA A 77 2.12 0.15 16.54
N GLY A 78 0.83 -0.16 16.52
CA GLY A 78 -0.10 -0.02 17.63
C GLY A 78 0.08 -1.06 18.74
N PRO A 79 -0.84 -1.09 19.72
CA PRO A 79 -0.84 -2.09 20.77
C PRO A 79 -1.11 -3.51 20.22
N ALA A 80 -0.71 -4.53 20.96
CA ALA A 80 -0.70 -5.92 20.48
C ALA A 80 -2.07 -6.46 20.05
N ASP A 81 -3.14 -6.00 20.65
CA ASP A 81 -4.53 -6.37 20.36
C ASP A 81 -5.08 -5.69 19.09
N ALA A 82 -4.45 -4.60 18.64
CA ALA A 82 -4.81 -3.92 17.40
C ALA A 82 -4.12 -4.52 16.16
N LEU A 83 -3.06 -5.34 16.35
CA LEU A 83 -2.25 -5.87 15.26
C LEU A 83 -3.03 -6.87 14.41
N LEU A 84 -2.89 -6.75 13.09
CA LEU A 84 -3.41 -7.72 12.12
C LEU A 84 -2.42 -8.87 11.90
N ASP A 85 -2.92 -10.06 11.59
CA ASP A 85 -2.08 -11.24 11.33
C ASP A 85 -1.29 -11.10 10.02
N VAL A 86 -1.95 -10.57 9.01
CA VAL A 86 -1.37 -10.13 7.74
C VAL A 86 -1.80 -8.68 7.48
N THR A 87 -0.92 -7.85 6.99
CA THR A 87 -1.25 -6.46 6.68
C THR A 87 -0.47 -5.94 5.48
N ALA A 88 -1.15 -5.24 4.58
CA ALA A 88 -0.48 -4.33 3.67
C ALA A 88 0.18 -3.22 4.50
N MET A 89 1.33 -2.77 4.07
CA MET A 89 2.03 -1.61 4.61
C MET A 89 2.93 -0.96 3.58
N SER A 90 3.29 0.28 3.81
CA SER A 90 4.36 0.93 3.04
C SER A 90 5.70 0.28 3.37
N CYS A 91 6.55 0.03 2.38
CA CYS A 91 7.89 -0.54 2.60
C CYS A 91 8.69 0.29 3.60
N ALA A 92 8.58 1.62 3.56
CA ALA A 92 9.20 2.56 4.49
C ALA A 92 8.81 2.35 5.96
N ASN A 93 7.67 1.71 6.24
CA ASN A 93 7.20 1.49 7.61
C ASN A 93 7.85 0.26 8.28
N LEU A 94 8.43 -0.67 7.51
CA LEU A 94 9.00 -1.91 8.05
C LEU A 94 10.03 -1.71 9.16
N PRO A 95 11.00 -0.77 9.08
CA PRO A 95 11.98 -0.57 10.15
C PRO A 95 11.37 -0.23 11.51
N MET A 96 10.16 0.33 11.52
CA MET A 96 9.45 0.71 12.74
C MET A 96 8.74 -0.47 13.42
N VAL A 97 8.53 -1.57 12.71
CA VAL A 97 7.71 -2.72 13.13
C VAL A 97 8.37 -4.07 12.87
N GLY A 98 9.64 -4.08 12.49
CA GLY A 98 10.35 -5.28 12.06
C GLY A 98 10.61 -6.31 13.18
N ASP A 99 10.42 -5.94 14.44
CA ASP A 99 10.36 -6.85 15.58
C ASP A 99 9.07 -7.70 15.62
N ARG A 100 7.99 -7.23 14.99
CA ARG A 100 6.65 -7.82 14.99
C ARG A 100 6.27 -8.45 13.67
N TYR A 101 6.77 -7.90 12.56
CA TYR A 101 6.40 -8.28 11.20
C TYR A 101 7.60 -8.67 10.36
N ALA A 102 7.37 -9.57 9.41
CA ALA A 102 8.30 -9.86 8.32
C ALA A 102 7.56 -9.79 6.99
N LEU A 103 8.24 -9.37 5.93
CA LEU A 103 7.64 -9.27 4.59
C LEU A 103 7.39 -10.66 3.99
N THR A 104 6.28 -10.79 3.29
CA THR A 104 6.08 -11.90 2.35
C THR A 104 6.87 -11.65 1.07
N ALA A 105 7.24 -12.70 0.34
CA ALA A 105 7.89 -12.55 -0.96
C ALA A 105 6.91 -12.11 -2.05
N CYS A 106 5.61 -12.31 -1.83
CA CYS A 106 4.53 -11.96 -2.76
C CYS A 106 3.69 -10.77 -2.24
N GLY A 107 2.87 -10.22 -3.11
CA GLY A 107 1.92 -9.14 -2.81
C GLY A 107 2.54 -7.74 -2.79
N SER A 108 3.74 -7.56 -3.32
CA SER A 108 4.36 -6.23 -3.38
C SER A 108 3.85 -5.42 -4.57
N SER A 109 3.58 -4.13 -4.33
CA SER A 109 3.37 -3.11 -5.35
C SER A 109 4.68 -2.35 -5.57
N VAL A 110 5.24 -2.47 -6.77
CA VAL A 110 6.59 -1.98 -7.10
C VAL A 110 6.54 -1.09 -8.34
N GLY A 111 7.13 0.09 -8.24
CA GLY A 111 7.30 1.01 -9.36
C GLY A 111 8.61 0.76 -10.10
N ASP A 112 8.55 0.18 -11.29
CA ASP A 112 9.73 -0.11 -12.13
C ASP A 112 9.91 1.00 -13.18
N GLY A 113 10.54 2.10 -12.78
CA GLY A 113 10.70 3.31 -13.59
C GLY A 113 9.51 4.27 -13.54
N TYR A 114 8.55 4.02 -12.70
CA TYR A 114 7.39 4.89 -12.39
C TYR A 114 7.01 4.77 -10.91
N GLY A 115 6.20 5.71 -10.41
CA GLY A 115 5.75 5.65 -9.02
C GLY A 115 4.91 6.87 -8.64
N PRO A 116 4.83 7.19 -7.34
CA PRO A 116 4.16 8.39 -6.84
C PRO A 116 4.62 9.65 -7.56
N LYS A 117 3.70 10.57 -7.80
CA LYS A 117 3.97 11.80 -8.53
C LYS A 117 4.03 12.98 -7.57
N LEU A 118 5.14 13.71 -7.60
CA LEU A 118 5.19 15.06 -7.07
C LEU A 118 4.61 15.99 -8.12
N VAL A 119 3.49 16.60 -7.79
CA VAL A 119 2.73 17.48 -8.68
C VAL A 119 2.58 18.87 -8.08
N ALA A 120 2.35 19.87 -8.92
CA ALA A 120 2.12 21.24 -8.51
C ALA A 120 1.09 21.92 -9.43
N ARG A 121 0.46 22.99 -8.94
CA ARG A 121 -0.48 23.80 -9.72
C ARG A 121 0.19 24.53 -10.88
N THR A 122 1.46 24.88 -10.74
CA THR A 122 2.30 25.50 -11.78
C THR A 122 3.64 24.77 -11.83
N PRO A 123 4.35 24.75 -12.97
CA PRO A 123 5.68 24.18 -13.04
C PRO A 123 6.60 24.73 -11.94
N MET A 124 7.30 23.84 -11.24
CA MET A 124 8.21 24.18 -10.14
C MET A 124 9.53 23.42 -10.27
N ASN A 125 10.62 24.04 -9.80
CA ASN A 125 11.90 23.40 -9.61
C ASN A 125 12.13 23.01 -8.14
N PHE A 126 13.21 22.29 -7.86
CA PHE A 126 13.51 21.81 -6.50
C PHE A 126 13.84 22.92 -5.50
N ASP A 127 14.40 24.05 -5.94
CA ASP A 127 14.68 25.18 -5.05
C ASP A 127 13.38 25.85 -4.57
N GLN A 128 12.39 25.94 -5.45
CA GLN A 128 11.07 26.44 -5.09
C GLN A 128 10.31 25.50 -4.14
N LEU A 129 10.56 24.17 -4.21
CA LEU A 129 10.00 23.21 -3.27
C LEU A 129 10.66 23.29 -1.88
N ARG A 130 11.93 23.68 -1.81
CA ARG A 130 12.68 23.90 -0.56
C ARG A 130 12.44 25.28 0.06
N ASP A 131 11.79 26.18 -0.67
CA ASP A 131 11.45 27.51 -0.14
C ASP A 131 10.59 27.36 1.13
N PRO A 132 10.91 28.04 2.24
CA PRO A 132 10.16 27.94 3.49
C PRO A 132 8.67 28.34 3.38
N SER A 133 8.28 29.10 2.34
CA SER A 133 6.89 29.41 2.06
C SER A 133 6.15 28.31 1.32
N CYS A 134 6.86 27.32 0.77
CA CYS A 134 6.29 26.18 0.09
C CYS A 134 6.04 25.04 1.09
N VAL A 135 4.77 24.74 1.34
CA VAL A 135 4.37 23.55 2.11
C VAL A 135 3.88 22.49 1.12
N ILE A 136 4.48 21.30 1.16
CA ILE A 136 4.14 20.18 0.29
C ILE A 136 3.11 19.30 0.99
N ALA A 137 1.97 19.04 0.36
CA ALA A 137 0.98 18.09 0.86
C ALA A 137 1.49 16.66 0.66
N VAL A 138 1.48 15.83 1.71
CA VAL A 138 1.93 14.44 1.65
C VAL A 138 0.86 13.50 2.22
N PRO A 139 0.72 12.26 1.70
CA PRO A 139 -0.35 11.35 2.11
C PRO A 139 -0.14 10.73 3.50
N GLY A 140 1.05 10.84 4.06
CA GLY A 140 1.40 10.34 5.39
C GLY A 140 2.91 10.14 5.55
N ARG A 141 3.40 10.35 6.77
CA ARG A 141 4.85 10.30 7.08
C ARG A 141 5.44 8.89 7.04
N ARG A 142 4.60 7.87 7.16
CA ARG A 142 5.02 6.46 7.13
C ARG A 142 4.98 5.86 5.73
N THR A 143 4.54 6.63 4.73
CA THR A 143 4.44 6.15 3.35
C THR A 143 5.80 6.10 2.66
N THR A 144 5.98 5.16 1.76
CA THR A 144 7.20 5.10 0.92
C THR A 144 7.30 6.30 -0.01
N SER A 145 6.18 6.88 -0.41
CA SER A 145 6.15 8.11 -1.21
C SER A 145 6.75 9.31 -0.46
N PHE A 146 6.48 9.46 0.85
CA PHE A 146 7.11 10.47 1.69
C PHE A 146 8.60 10.20 1.89
N LEU A 147 8.99 8.94 2.08
CA LEU A 147 10.40 8.57 2.19
C LEU A 147 11.16 8.93 0.90
N ALA A 148 10.63 8.54 -0.27
CA ALA A 148 11.25 8.85 -1.55
C ALA A 148 11.38 10.36 -1.80
N LEU A 149 10.33 11.14 -1.47
CA LEU A 149 10.39 12.61 -1.49
C LEU A 149 11.50 13.14 -0.59
N SER A 150 11.60 12.62 0.64
CA SER A 150 12.59 13.06 1.63
C SER A 150 14.03 12.74 1.21
N LEU A 151 14.25 11.57 0.61
CA LEU A 151 15.55 11.21 0.04
C LEU A 151 15.90 12.11 -1.16
N MET A 152 14.93 12.44 -2.00
CA MET A 152 15.13 13.26 -3.19
C MET A 152 15.45 14.72 -2.86
N LEU A 153 14.67 15.33 -1.97
CA LEU A 153 14.84 16.74 -1.62
C LEU A 153 15.91 16.98 -0.55
N GLY A 154 16.23 15.97 0.23
CA GLY A 154 17.09 16.02 1.39
C GLY A 154 16.29 16.12 2.71
N PRO A 155 16.64 15.33 3.73
CA PRO A 155 15.96 15.35 5.03
C PRO A 155 15.95 16.75 5.65
N GLY A 156 14.75 17.21 6.06
CA GLY A 156 14.59 18.52 6.71
C GLY A 156 14.75 19.74 5.81
N SER A 157 14.95 19.56 4.49
CA SER A 157 15.17 20.67 3.55
C SER A 157 13.85 21.28 3.00
N PHE A 158 12.69 20.76 3.36
CA PHE A 158 11.39 21.21 2.89
C PHE A 158 10.34 21.15 4.01
N ARG A 159 9.25 21.90 3.84
CA ARG A 159 8.09 21.88 4.75
C ARG A 159 6.99 21.03 4.13
N PHE A 160 6.23 20.32 4.97
CA PHE A 160 5.12 19.50 4.53
C PHE A 160 4.01 19.44 5.57
N ASP A 161 2.79 19.13 5.11
CA ASP A 161 1.66 18.77 5.93
C ASP A 161 1.11 17.40 5.51
N GLU A 162 0.68 16.59 6.48
CA GLU A 162 -0.04 15.35 6.20
C GLU A 162 -1.48 15.67 5.82
N VAL A 163 -1.90 15.23 4.65
CA VAL A 163 -3.23 15.44 4.08
C VAL A 163 -3.80 14.09 3.68
N PRO A 164 -5.07 13.78 4.02
CA PRO A 164 -5.72 12.57 3.52
C PRO A 164 -5.57 12.48 2.01
N PHE A 165 -5.14 11.31 1.51
CA PHE A 165 -4.73 11.16 0.10
C PHE A 165 -5.87 11.47 -0.88
N ASP A 166 -7.12 11.19 -0.51
CA ASP A 166 -8.33 11.49 -1.28
C ASP A 166 -8.63 12.99 -1.42
N GLN A 167 -8.07 13.83 -0.54
CA GLN A 167 -8.21 15.30 -0.56
C GLN A 167 -6.98 15.98 -1.17
N LEU A 168 -5.85 15.28 -1.25
CA LEU A 168 -4.56 15.90 -1.57
C LEU A 168 -4.56 16.56 -2.94
N MET A 169 -5.06 15.86 -3.96
CA MET A 169 -5.07 16.35 -5.34
C MET A 169 -5.95 17.60 -5.49
N GLU A 170 -7.14 17.62 -4.86
CA GLU A 170 -8.05 18.77 -4.85
C GLU A 170 -7.39 19.97 -4.17
N ARG A 171 -6.74 19.78 -3.02
CA ARG A 171 -6.09 20.85 -2.25
C ARG A 171 -4.85 21.44 -2.93
N VAL A 172 -4.21 20.70 -3.82
CA VAL A 172 -3.17 21.26 -4.68
C VAL A 172 -3.81 22.02 -5.85
N ALA A 173 -4.88 21.50 -6.45
CA ALA A 173 -5.57 22.13 -7.57
C ALA A 173 -6.24 23.47 -7.18
N ASP A 174 -6.82 23.57 -5.98
CA ASP A 174 -7.44 24.80 -5.48
C ASP A 174 -6.41 25.83 -4.95
N GLY A 175 -5.14 25.43 -4.83
CA GLY A 175 -4.04 26.29 -4.39
C GLY A 175 -3.87 26.40 -2.87
N THR A 176 -4.57 25.55 -2.07
CA THR A 176 -4.31 25.41 -0.62
C THR A 176 -2.86 24.99 -0.38
N TYR A 177 -2.34 24.08 -1.22
CA TYR A 177 -0.93 23.71 -1.27
C TYR A 177 -0.34 24.02 -2.64
N ARG A 178 0.94 24.45 -2.67
CA ARG A 178 1.63 24.73 -3.92
C ARG A 178 2.07 23.47 -4.66
N ALA A 179 2.33 22.40 -3.92
CA ALA A 179 2.75 21.10 -4.44
C ALA A 179 2.21 19.98 -3.54
N GLY A 180 2.17 18.75 -4.07
CA GLY A 180 1.76 17.58 -3.28
C GLY A 180 2.23 16.28 -3.92
N VAL A 181 2.32 15.22 -3.10
CA VAL A 181 2.67 13.88 -3.55
C VAL A 181 1.41 13.05 -3.72
N VAL A 182 1.00 12.84 -4.96
CA VAL A 182 -0.17 12.02 -5.30
C VAL A 182 0.24 10.55 -5.44
N ILE A 183 -0.57 9.69 -4.85
CA ILE A 183 -0.48 8.23 -4.88
C ILE A 183 -1.75 7.65 -5.49
N HIS A 184 -1.86 6.34 -5.57
CA HIS A 184 -3.04 5.63 -6.06
C HIS A 184 -3.47 6.13 -7.45
N GLU A 185 -4.77 6.23 -7.71
CA GLU A 185 -5.33 6.73 -8.97
C GLU A 185 -4.90 8.15 -9.32
N GLY A 186 -4.54 8.96 -8.34
CA GLY A 186 -4.04 10.32 -8.56
C GLY A 186 -2.81 10.36 -9.46
N GLN A 187 -2.02 9.27 -9.50
CA GLN A 187 -0.87 9.14 -10.40
C GLN A 187 -1.26 9.15 -11.89
N LEU A 188 -2.49 8.75 -12.21
CA LEU A 188 -3.03 8.70 -13.56
C LEU A 188 -3.92 9.91 -13.88
N LEU A 189 -4.49 10.54 -12.85
CA LEU A 189 -5.54 11.57 -13.00
C LEU A 189 -5.07 13.01 -12.80
N PHE A 190 -3.89 13.26 -12.22
CA PHE A 190 -3.43 14.61 -11.85
C PHE A 190 -3.51 15.61 -13.00
N GLY A 191 -3.21 15.20 -14.24
CA GLY A 191 -3.30 16.05 -15.42
C GLY A 191 -4.72 16.52 -15.73
N GLN A 192 -5.74 15.70 -15.45
CA GLN A 192 -7.16 16.06 -15.63
C GLN A 192 -7.61 17.13 -14.62
N HIS A 193 -6.91 17.26 -13.50
CA HIS A 193 -7.12 18.30 -12.49
C HIS A 193 -6.28 19.57 -12.74
N GLY A 194 -5.67 19.69 -13.93
CA GLY A 194 -4.85 20.86 -14.28
C GLY A 194 -3.53 20.96 -13.51
N LEU A 195 -3.06 19.82 -12.95
CA LEU A 195 -1.79 19.79 -12.23
C LEU A 195 -0.64 19.41 -13.17
N HIS A 196 0.54 19.94 -12.87
CA HIS A 196 1.78 19.71 -13.59
C HIS A 196 2.64 18.71 -12.86
N LEU A 197 3.22 17.75 -13.58
CA LEU A 197 4.23 16.85 -13.02
C LEU A 197 5.50 17.67 -12.72
N VAL A 198 5.94 17.63 -11.48
CA VAL A 198 7.26 18.16 -11.06
C VAL A 198 8.29 17.04 -11.16
N GLN A 199 7.97 15.88 -10.55
CA GLN A 199 8.84 14.70 -10.59
C GLN A 199 8.02 13.41 -10.39
N ASP A 200 8.36 12.38 -11.15
CA ASP A 200 7.99 11.00 -10.84
C ASP A 200 9.02 10.42 -9.88
N LEU A 201 8.59 10.07 -8.66
CA LEU A 201 9.49 9.58 -7.61
C LEU A 201 10.04 8.19 -7.92
N GLY A 202 9.30 7.35 -8.63
CA GLY A 202 9.79 6.04 -9.08
C GLY A 202 10.82 6.16 -10.20
N ALA A 203 10.60 7.06 -11.15
CA ALA A 203 11.59 7.35 -12.20
C ALA A 203 12.86 7.98 -11.63
N TRP A 204 12.72 8.91 -10.66
CA TRP A 204 13.86 9.47 -9.94
C TRP A 204 14.66 8.37 -9.23
N TRP A 205 13.98 7.51 -8.46
CA TRP A 205 14.62 6.42 -7.72
C TRP A 205 15.35 5.45 -8.66
N ASN A 206 14.72 5.07 -9.76
CA ASN A 206 15.33 4.21 -10.77
C ASN A 206 16.59 4.84 -11.38
N THR A 207 16.56 6.13 -11.69
CA THR A 207 17.73 6.87 -12.19
C THR A 207 18.84 6.95 -11.13
N HIS A 208 18.48 7.13 -9.86
CA HIS A 208 19.41 7.25 -8.74
C HIS A 208 20.10 5.92 -8.38
N THR A 209 19.35 4.79 -8.42
CA THR A 209 19.82 3.51 -7.90
C THR A 209 19.97 2.40 -8.94
N GLY A 210 19.34 2.53 -10.11
CA GLY A 210 19.18 1.45 -11.09
C GLY A 210 18.17 0.38 -10.67
N LEU A 211 17.46 0.56 -9.54
CA LEU A 211 16.53 -0.41 -8.95
C LEU A 211 15.09 0.09 -9.04
N PRO A 212 14.09 -0.83 -9.04
CA PRO A 212 12.70 -0.44 -8.90
C PRO A 212 12.43 0.13 -7.50
N LEU A 213 11.40 0.96 -7.36
CA LEU A 213 10.97 1.52 -6.07
C LEU A 213 9.94 0.59 -5.41
N PRO A 214 10.27 -0.12 -4.31
CA PRO A 214 9.30 -0.88 -3.55
C PRO A 214 8.37 0.08 -2.80
N LEU A 215 7.08 0.04 -3.09
CA LEU A 215 6.08 0.96 -2.56
C LEU A 215 5.26 0.33 -1.44
N GLY A 216 4.30 -0.51 -1.83
CA GLY A 216 3.49 -1.32 -0.95
C GLY A 216 4.08 -2.73 -0.82
N VAL A 217 4.01 -3.28 0.37
CA VAL A 217 4.43 -4.63 0.69
C VAL A 217 3.39 -5.29 1.58
N ASN A 218 3.36 -6.62 1.60
CA ASN A 218 2.57 -7.35 2.56
C ASN A 218 3.46 -7.98 3.62
N ALA A 219 3.02 -7.89 4.86
CA ALA A 219 3.76 -8.39 6.00
C ALA A 219 2.90 -9.32 6.86
N VAL A 220 3.53 -10.33 7.43
CA VAL A 220 2.91 -11.30 8.31
C VAL A 220 3.54 -11.20 9.69
N ARG A 221 2.73 -11.37 10.73
CA ARG A 221 3.21 -11.38 12.12
C ARG A 221 4.22 -12.50 12.34
N ARG A 222 5.30 -12.19 13.02
CA ARG A 222 6.35 -13.15 13.37
C ARG A 222 5.88 -14.19 14.41
N ASP A 223 4.91 -13.84 15.25
CA ASP A 223 4.38 -14.70 16.30
C ASP A 223 3.19 -15.57 15.85
N LEU A 224 2.91 -15.65 14.54
CA LEU A 224 1.73 -16.34 14.02
C LEU A 224 1.70 -17.84 14.41
N ASP A 225 2.85 -18.51 14.33
CA ASP A 225 2.99 -19.90 14.74
C ASP A 225 2.81 -20.10 16.26
N ALA A 226 3.29 -19.16 17.06
CA ALA A 226 3.10 -19.20 18.50
C ALA A 226 1.64 -19.01 18.91
N ARG A 227 0.89 -18.21 18.15
CA ARG A 227 -0.53 -17.90 18.40
C ARG A 227 -1.48 -18.99 17.93
N HIS A 228 -1.18 -19.60 16.80
CA HIS A 228 -2.12 -20.46 16.06
C HIS A 228 -1.62 -21.88 15.80
N GLY A 229 -0.42 -22.20 16.26
CA GLY A 229 0.23 -23.50 16.06
C GLY A 229 1.28 -23.50 14.97
N ALA A 230 2.25 -24.39 15.13
CA ALA A 230 3.41 -24.52 14.21
C ALA A 230 2.97 -24.75 12.77
N GLY A 231 3.62 -24.03 11.84
CA GLY A 231 3.36 -24.11 10.40
C GLY A 231 2.24 -23.19 9.89
N THR A 232 1.56 -22.44 10.77
CA THR A 232 0.49 -21.50 10.36
C THR A 232 1.03 -20.42 9.43
N GLN A 233 2.21 -19.85 9.74
CA GLN A 233 2.82 -18.83 8.89
C GLN A 233 3.09 -19.35 7.46
N ARG A 234 3.59 -20.58 7.34
CA ARG A 234 3.83 -21.21 6.02
C ARG A 234 2.53 -21.46 5.26
N ARG A 235 1.47 -21.91 5.95
CA ARG A 235 0.13 -22.10 5.36
C ARG A 235 -0.42 -20.78 4.84
N VAL A 236 -0.34 -19.72 5.63
CA VAL A 236 -0.79 -18.38 5.27
C VAL A 236 -0.03 -17.90 4.04
N ASN A 237 1.30 -17.94 4.02
CA ASN A 237 2.11 -17.51 2.87
C ASN A 237 1.76 -18.25 1.58
N ARG A 238 1.54 -19.57 1.65
CA ARG A 238 1.10 -20.37 0.50
C ARG A 238 -0.25 -19.93 -0.03
N LEU A 239 -1.22 -19.62 0.85
CA LEU A 239 -2.55 -19.18 0.44
C LEU A 239 -2.53 -17.75 -0.13
N LEU A 240 -1.69 -16.86 0.40
CA LEU A 240 -1.49 -15.52 -0.18
C LEU A 240 -0.96 -15.62 -1.62
N MET A 241 0.05 -16.46 -1.86
CA MET A 241 0.59 -16.69 -3.21
C MET A 241 -0.49 -17.25 -4.14
N ALA A 242 -1.18 -18.31 -3.71
CA ALA A 242 -2.24 -18.94 -4.50
C ALA A 242 -3.39 -17.96 -4.82
N SER A 243 -3.68 -17.02 -3.91
CA SER A 243 -4.66 -15.95 -4.15
C SER A 243 -4.24 -15.05 -5.31
N ILE A 244 -3.00 -14.58 -5.31
CA ILE A 244 -2.50 -13.71 -6.38
C ILE A 244 -2.48 -14.44 -7.72
N GLU A 245 -2.00 -15.68 -7.76
CA GLU A 245 -2.00 -16.52 -8.96
C GLU A 245 -3.42 -16.70 -9.51
N HIS A 246 -4.38 -17.01 -8.64
CA HIS A 246 -5.78 -17.14 -9.01
C HIS A 246 -6.37 -15.83 -9.53
N ALA A 247 -6.11 -14.71 -8.84
CA ALA A 247 -6.59 -13.40 -9.26
C ALA A 247 -6.06 -13.01 -10.65
N MET A 248 -4.78 -13.24 -10.91
CA MET A 248 -4.17 -12.97 -12.21
C MET A 248 -4.75 -13.87 -13.32
N ALA A 249 -5.06 -15.14 -13.00
CA ALA A 249 -5.70 -16.06 -13.96
C ALA A 249 -7.18 -15.70 -14.22
N HIS A 250 -7.83 -14.98 -13.30
CA HIS A 250 -9.24 -14.58 -13.39
C HIS A 250 -9.39 -13.05 -13.37
N ARG A 251 -8.58 -12.37 -14.18
CA ARG A 251 -8.40 -10.92 -14.16
C ARG A 251 -9.72 -10.12 -14.20
N GLU A 252 -10.65 -10.49 -15.07
CA GLU A 252 -11.93 -9.77 -15.19
C GLU A 252 -12.73 -9.80 -13.90
N GLN A 253 -12.78 -10.96 -13.23
CA GLN A 253 -13.47 -11.12 -11.94
C GLN A 253 -12.75 -10.31 -10.84
N GLY A 254 -11.42 -10.32 -10.84
CA GLY A 254 -10.62 -9.55 -9.90
C GLY A 254 -10.83 -8.03 -10.04
N VAL A 255 -10.84 -7.51 -11.28
CA VAL A 255 -11.12 -6.09 -11.54
C VAL A 255 -12.56 -5.74 -11.15
N ALA A 256 -13.54 -6.58 -11.47
CA ALA A 256 -14.94 -6.36 -11.06
C ALA A 256 -15.09 -6.32 -9.53
N TYR A 257 -14.36 -7.17 -8.80
CA TYR A 257 -14.31 -7.11 -7.34
C TYR A 257 -13.63 -5.83 -6.83
N ALA A 258 -12.49 -5.48 -7.40
CA ALA A 258 -11.72 -4.29 -7.02
C ALA A 258 -12.52 -2.99 -7.17
N LEU A 259 -13.39 -2.90 -8.18
CA LEU A 259 -14.28 -1.76 -8.39
C LEU A 259 -15.22 -1.48 -7.21
N ARG A 260 -15.51 -2.46 -6.36
CA ARG A 260 -16.32 -2.28 -5.14
C ARG A 260 -15.65 -1.37 -4.12
N PHE A 261 -14.31 -1.21 -4.20
CA PHE A 261 -13.48 -0.40 -3.32
C PHE A 261 -12.98 0.88 -4.00
N ALA A 262 -13.06 0.97 -5.33
CA ALA A 262 -12.40 1.96 -6.16
C ALA A 262 -13.06 3.36 -6.20
N ARG A 263 -13.91 3.71 -5.22
CA ARG A 263 -14.44 5.07 -4.98
C ARG A 263 -14.99 5.80 -6.21
N GLY A 264 -15.73 5.08 -7.05
CA GLY A 264 -16.32 5.64 -8.28
C GLY A 264 -15.36 5.72 -9.46
N MET A 265 -14.21 5.05 -9.38
CA MET A 265 -13.28 4.92 -10.50
C MET A 265 -13.93 4.15 -11.67
N GLU A 266 -13.67 4.60 -12.89
CA GLU A 266 -14.07 3.86 -14.10
C GLU A 266 -13.35 2.51 -14.21
N ALA A 267 -14.04 1.48 -14.70
CA ALA A 267 -13.49 0.12 -14.79
C ALA A 267 -12.19 0.04 -15.60
N SER A 268 -12.08 0.83 -16.67
CA SER A 268 -10.89 0.93 -17.50
C SER A 268 -9.69 1.49 -16.72
N LEU A 269 -9.93 2.48 -15.87
CA LEU A 269 -8.90 3.09 -15.04
C LEU A 269 -8.45 2.13 -13.94
N ALA A 270 -9.39 1.45 -13.26
CA ALA A 270 -9.08 0.44 -12.27
C ALA A 270 -8.28 -0.71 -12.88
N GLY A 271 -8.65 -1.18 -14.08
CA GLY A 271 -7.89 -2.18 -14.82
C GLY A 271 -6.46 -1.72 -15.15
N THR A 272 -6.30 -0.47 -15.59
CA THR A 272 -4.98 0.12 -15.85
C THR A 272 -4.13 0.18 -14.57
N PHE A 273 -4.73 0.56 -13.44
CA PHE A 273 -4.04 0.63 -12.17
C PHE A 273 -3.61 -0.77 -11.68
N VAL A 274 -4.48 -1.76 -11.81
CA VAL A 274 -4.15 -3.16 -11.54
C VAL A 274 -2.96 -3.62 -12.39
N ASP A 275 -2.97 -3.36 -13.70
CA ASP A 275 -1.89 -3.78 -14.61
C ASP A 275 -0.54 -3.11 -14.27
N LEU A 276 -0.54 -1.89 -13.72
CA LEU A 276 0.67 -1.22 -13.26
C LEU A 276 1.29 -1.91 -12.05
N TYR A 277 0.48 -2.30 -11.06
CA TYR A 277 0.96 -2.72 -9.76
C TYR A 277 0.80 -4.21 -9.45
N VAL A 278 -0.05 -4.96 -10.17
CA VAL A 278 -0.16 -6.41 -10.07
C VAL A 278 0.54 -7.06 -11.26
N ASN A 279 1.78 -7.44 -11.06
CA ASN A 279 2.65 -7.93 -12.12
C ASN A 279 3.66 -8.97 -11.55
N ARG A 280 4.74 -9.23 -12.28
CA ARG A 280 5.78 -10.20 -11.85
C ARG A 280 6.34 -9.91 -10.45
N TRP A 281 6.46 -8.64 -10.05
CA TRP A 281 6.96 -8.23 -8.74
C TRP A 281 5.98 -8.59 -7.62
N THR A 282 4.70 -8.66 -7.96
CA THR A 282 3.63 -9.05 -7.03
C THR A 282 3.64 -10.55 -6.77
N LEU A 283 3.95 -11.38 -7.79
CA LEU A 283 4.09 -12.82 -7.60
C LEU A 283 5.30 -13.16 -6.74
N ASP A 284 6.46 -12.63 -7.09
CA ASP A 284 7.69 -12.78 -6.30
C ASP A 284 8.59 -11.56 -6.53
N CYS A 285 8.96 -10.92 -5.46
CA CYS A 285 9.90 -9.80 -5.55
C CYS A 285 11.28 -10.24 -6.06
N GLY A 286 11.63 -11.52 -5.94
CA GLY A 286 12.86 -12.10 -6.43
C GLY A 286 14.13 -11.44 -5.86
N PRO A 287 15.32 -11.84 -6.32
CA PRO A 287 16.57 -11.25 -5.82
C PRO A 287 16.65 -9.73 -6.02
N ARG A 288 16.22 -9.24 -7.19
CA ARG A 288 16.29 -7.80 -7.51
C ARG A 288 15.29 -6.96 -6.69
N GLY A 289 14.11 -7.50 -6.39
CA GLY A 289 13.15 -6.83 -5.50
C GLY A 289 13.64 -6.81 -4.05
N ARG A 290 14.28 -7.89 -3.59
CA ARG A 290 14.93 -7.94 -2.26
C ARG A 290 16.05 -6.91 -2.17
N GLU A 291 16.92 -6.83 -3.17
CA GLU A 291 17.97 -5.80 -3.29
C GLU A 291 17.37 -4.38 -3.25
N ALA A 292 16.25 -4.15 -3.94
CA ALA A 292 15.57 -2.87 -3.94
C ALA A 292 15.02 -2.48 -2.56
N VAL A 293 14.44 -3.44 -1.82
CA VAL A 293 14.00 -3.23 -0.43
C VAL A 293 15.19 -2.92 0.47
N ASP A 294 16.25 -3.72 0.42
CA ASP A 294 17.45 -3.51 1.23
C ASP A 294 18.09 -2.15 0.94
N ARG A 295 18.16 -1.75 -0.33
CA ARG A 295 18.70 -0.45 -0.75
C ARG A 295 17.84 0.70 -0.20
N LEU A 296 16.53 0.64 -0.35
CA LEU A 296 15.64 1.71 0.14
C LEU A 296 15.75 1.88 1.66
N LEU A 297 15.72 0.79 2.40
CA LEU A 297 15.80 0.82 3.86
C LEU A 297 17.18 1.27 4.36
N SER A 298 18.24 0.90 3.65
CA SER A 298 19.61 1.32 3.97
C SER A 298 19.80 2.82 3.74
N GLU A 299 19.29 3.38 2.63
CA GLU A 299 19.33 4.82 2.38
C GLU A 299 18.48 5.61 3.39
N ALA A 300 17.31 5.08 3.76
CA ALA A 300 16.49 5.69 4.80
C ALA A 300 17.22 5.79 6.15
N ALA A 301 17.88 4.71 6.56
CA ALA A 301 18.66 4.67 7.79
C ALA A 301 19.89 5.60 7.72
N ALA A 302 20.63 5.58 6.62
CA ALA A 302 21.79 6.45 6.40
C ALA A 302 21.42 7.94 6.41
N ALA A 303 20.22 8.28 5.92
CA ALA A 303 19.68 9.64 5.93
C ALA A 303 19.05 10.04 7.28
N GLY A 304 19.01 9.14 8.27
CA GLY A 304 18.38 9.38 9.58
C GLY A 304 16.84 9.47 9.53
N LEU A 305 16.21 8.94 8.48
CA LEU A 305 14.78 8.97 8.26
C LEU A 305 14.07 7.77 8.90
N SER A 306 14.78 6.70 9.22
CA SER A 306 14.26 5.51 9.91
C SER A 306 15.35 4.86 10.76
N PRO A 307 14.96 3.97 11.71
CA PRO A 307 15.88 3.00 12.28
C PRO A 307 16.50 2.09 11.19
N PRO A 308 17.61 1.38 11.48
CA PRO A 308 18.12 0.33 10.60
C PRO A 308 17.04 -0.75 10.32
N ALA A 309 17.12 -1.33 9.14
CA ALA A 309 16.26 -2.45 8.78
C ALA A 309 16.44 -3.64 9.75
N PRO A 310 15.40 -4.45 10.01
CA PRO A 310 15.54 -5.67 10.79
C PRO A 310 16.51 -6.65 10.07
N ARG A 311 17.17 -7.52 10.85
CA ARG A 311 18.11 -8.52 10.26
C ARG A 311 17.43 -9.47 9.28
N GLU A 312 16.20 -9.85 9.60
CA GLU A 312 15.37 -10.72 8.76
C GLU A 312 14.20 -9.89 8.22
N VAL A 313 14.36 -9.39 7.01
CA VAL A 313 13.34 -8.57 6.34
C VAL A 313 12.17 -9.44 5.89
N PHE A 314 12.46 -10.60 5.29
CA PHE A 314 11.46 -11.51 4.72
C PHE A 314 11.22 -12.73 5.62
N VAL A 315 10.01 -13.29 5.53
CA VAL A 315 9.72 -14.60 6.13
C VAL A 315 10.62 -15.67 5.50
N SER A 316 11.02 -16.64 6.34
CA SER A 316 11.74 -17.82 5.85
C SER A 316 10.85 -18.62 4.91
N ALA A 317 11.43 -19.15 3.84
CA ALA A 317 10.73 -19.96 2.84
C ALA A 317 10.23 -21.29 3.43
#